data_46050ae29b442ac980fe62b7bbb5aafe
#
_entry.id   46050ae29b442ac980fe62b7bbb5aafe
#
_cell.length_a   1.000
_cell.length_b   1.000
_cell.length_c   1.000
_cell.angle_alpha   90.00
_cell.angle_beta   90.00
_cell.angle_gamma   90.00
#
_symmetry.space_group_name_H-M   'P 1'
#
loop_
_entity.id
_entity.type
_entity.pdbx_description
1 polymer ?
#
loop_
_entity_poly.entity_id
_entity_poly.type
_entity_poly.pdbx_seq_one_letter_code
_entity_poly.pdbx_strand_id
1 'polypeptide(L)'
;FGTAQRDALSGCADVIMASATPIPRSMAQAMYGNIDIVTLDELPPGRCTVDTVWVRENPNDFLSMMFSDVLTDIENEARAGHQIFVVTPLVEDSVKVDAASVKGTLDQMRTLLPNLTVGGVHGKMKKADQVKTLDAFRAGDIDVLVASTVVEVGVDVPGATRVVVLSADRLGASSLHQIRGRVGRNSFPSRCYMVSDSQDENARARLQSLVDHSSGFDVARADLELRGSGHVFGMTQHGRPDFMFATLDSDISRAHVLAQRIVDSEYRDEAILDAQRYFGRDS
;
A
#
# COMPACT_ATOMS: atom_id res chain seq x y z
N PHE A 1 -9.20 -7.15 6.49
CA PHE A 1 -10.32 -8.10 6.58
C PHE A 1 -9.79 -9.37 7.23
N GLY A 2 -10.32 -9.73 8.43
CA GLY A 2 -9.87 -10.88 9.19
C GLY A 2 -10.19 -12.23 8.53
N THR A 3 -9.33 -13.21 8.76
CA THR A 3 -9.47 -14.60 8.27
C THR A 3 -10.82 -15.20 8.62
N ALA A 4 -11.35 -14.95 9.82
CA ALA A 4 -12.65 -15.45 10.28
C ALA A 4 -13.86 -14.94 9.45
N GLN A 5 -13.80 -13.73 8.88
CA GLN A 5 -14.84 -13.22 7.99
C GLN A 5 -14.82 -13.89 6.61
N ARG A 6 -13.65 -14.29 6.15
CA ARG A 6 -13.47 -15.02 4.89
C ARG A 6 -13.99 -16.44 4.99
N ASP A 7 -13.65 -17.13 6.06
CA ASP A 7 -14.10 -18.51 6.30
C ASP A 7 -15.62 -18.61 6.41
N ALA A 8 -16.28 -17.59 6.97
CA ALA A 8 -17.74 -17.50 7.03
C ALA A 8 -18.39 -17.28 5.65
N LEU A 9 -17.69 -16.63 4.70
CA LEU A 9 -18.20 -16.37 3.35
C LEU A 9 -17.93 -17.52 2.37
N SER A 10 -16.81 -18.24 2.53
CA SER A 10 -16.38 -19.31 1.62
C SER A 10 -17.28 -20.57 1.64
N GLY A 11 -18.13 -20.72 2.65
CA GLY A 11 -19.07 -21.84 2.77
C GLY A 11 -20.35 -21.71 1.94
N CYS A 12 -20.68 -20.52 1.42
CA CYS A 12 -22.00 -20.23 0.84
C CYS A 12 -22.00 -19.46 -0.49
N ALA A 13 -20.85 -19.01 -1.00
CA ALA A 13 -20.78 -18.20 -2.22
C ALA A 13 -19.42 -18.31 -2.92
N ASP A 14 -19.40 -18.05 -4.24
CA ASP A 14 -18.19 -17.82 -4.99
C ASP A 14 -17.54 -16.51 -4.51
N VAL A 15 -16.26 -16.55 -4.16
CA VAL A 15 -15.53 -15.40 -3.58
C VAL A 15 -14.44 -14.95 -4.52
N ILE A 16 -14.48 -13.68 -4.92
CA ILE A 16 -13.40 -13.02 -5.67
C ILE A 16 -12.66 -12.07 -4.71
N MET A 17 -11.35 -12.28 -4.57
CA MET A 17 -10.47 -11.40 -3.81
C MET A 17 -9.60 -10.58 -4.76
N ALA A 18 -9.70 -9.25 -4.70
CA ALA A 18 -8.87 -8.34 -5.48
C ALA A 18 -7.88 -7.60 -4.58
N SER A 19 -6.61 -7.51 -5.02
CA SER A 19 -5.56 -6.77 -4.32
C SER A 19 -4.68 -6.03 -5.32
N ALA A 20 -4.27 -4.82 -4.98
CA ALA A 20 -3.31 -4.04 -5.77
C ALA A 20 -1.84 -4.43 -5.48
N THR A 21 -1.60 -5.07 -4.33
CA THR A 21 -0.30 -5.60 -3.91
C THR A 21 -0.48 -7.09 -3.62
N PRO A 22 -0.37 -7.92 -4.65
CA PRO A 22 -0.66 -9.33 -4.50
C PRO A 22 0.41 -10.02 -3.66
N ILE A 23 -0.04 -10.97 -2.86
CA ILE A 23 0.85 -11.95 -2.23
C ILE A 23 1.43 -12.81 -3.37
N PRO A 24 2.75 -13.13 -3.37
CA PRO A 24 3.33 -14.02 -4.36
C PRO A 24 2.49 -15.28 -4.54
N ARG A 25 2.37 -15.76 -5.79
CA ARG A 25 1.45 -16.86 -6.14
C ARG A 25 1.65 -18.10 -5.27
N SER A 26 2.92 -18.47 -5.04
CA SER A 26 3.29 -19.60 -4.18
C SER A 26 2.76 -19.45 -2.75
N MET A 27 2.87 -18.25 -2.20
CA MET A 27 2.40 -17.95 -0.85
C MET A 27 0.86 -17.88 -0.78
N ALA A 28 0.21 -17.29 -1.77
CA ALA A 28 -1.24 -17.25 -1.84
C ALA A 28 -1.82 -18.67 -1.93
N GLN A 29 -1.20 -19.56 -2.71
CA GLN A 29 -1.56 -20.98 -2.78
C GLN A 29 -1.35 -21.71 -1.44
N ALA A 30 -0.26 -21.41 -0.73
CA ALA A 30 0.00 -22.00 0.58
C ALA A 30 -0.98 -21.53 1.66
N MET A 31 -1.35 -20.24 1.65
CA MET A 31 -2.25 -19.67 2.65
C MET A 31 -3.73 -19.99 2.41
N TYR A 32 -4.13 -20.12 1.17
CA TYR A 32 -5.55 -20.20 0.79
C TYR A 32 -5.92 -21.53 0.11
N GLY A 33 -4.95 -22.43 -0.08
CA GLY A 33 -5.18 -23.71 -0.72
C GLY A 33 -5.53 -23.57 -2.21
N ASN A 34 -6.61 -24.16 -2.63
CA ASN A 34 -6.98 -24.29 -4.04
C ASN A 34 -7.75 -23.05 -4.52
N ILE A 35 -7.04 -21.93 -4.75
CA ILE A 35 -7.59 -20.73 -5.39
C ILE A 35 -6.99 -20.52 -6.76
N ASP A 36 -7.84 -20.17 -7.73
CA ASP A 36 -7.39 -19.70 -9.03
C ASP A 36 -6.90 -18.26 -8.91
N ILE A 37 -5.67 -18.01 -9.38
CA ILE A 37 -5.05 -16.69 -9.34
C ILE A 37 -5.02 -16.12 -10.75
N VAL A 38 -5.77 -15.06 -10.95
CA VAL A 38 -5.75 -14.27 -12.18
C VAL A 38 -4.95 -13.00 -11.94
N THR A 39 -3.92 -12.81 -12.78
CA THR A 39 -3.06 -11.63 -12.73
C THR A 39 -3.46 -10.64 -13.82
N LEU A 40 -3.68 -9.38 -13.44
CA LEU A 40 -3.85 -8.27 -14.36
C LEU A 40 -2.53 -7.48 -14.38
N ASP A 41 -1.69 -7.74 -15.37
CA ASP A 41 -0.33 -7.20 -15.51
C ASP A 41 -0.21 -6.11 -16.58
N GLU A 42 -1.27 -5.87 -17.32
CA GLU A 42 -1.34 -4.79 -18.30
C GLU A 42 -2.02 -3.54 -17.73
N LEU A 43 -1.45 -2.38 -18.07
CA LEU A 43 -2.10 -1.10 -17.78
C LEU A 43 -3.21 -0.83 -18.81
N PRO A 44 -4.34 -0.25 -18.39
CA PRO A 44 -5.36 0.22 -19.34
C PRO A 44 -4.77 1.19 -20.39
N PRO A 45 -5.28 1.17 -21.63
CA PRO A 45 -4.81 2.09 -22.66
C PRO A 45 -4.85 3.55 -22.22
N GLY A 46 -3.80 4.31 -22.52
CA GLY A 46 -3.70 5.73 -22.17
C GLY A 46 -3.26 6.03 -20.73
N ARG A 47 -2.95 5.01 -19.93
CA ARG A 47 -2.42 5.20 -18.59
C ARG A 47 -0.88 5.26 -18.62
N CYS A 48 -0.32 6.30 -17.98
CA CYS A 48 1.12 6.44 -17.82
C CYS A 48 1.62 5.80 -16.53
N THR A 49 2.88 5.35 -16.54
CA THR A 49 3.59 4.97 -15.31
C THR A 49 3.81 6.19 -14.44
N VAL A 50 3.72 6.01 -13.11
CA VAL A 50 3.96 7.08 -12.15
C VAL A 50 5.45 7.10 -11.81
N ASP A 51 6.10 8.22 -12.12
CA ASP A 51 7.49 8.48 -11.69
C ASP A 51 7.53 8.61 -10.17
N THR A 52 8.41 7.86 -9.51
CA THR A 52 8.49 7.83 -8.05
C THR A 52 9.85 8.39 -7.61
N VAL A 53 9.80 9.43 -6.78
CA VAL A 53 10.99 10.13 -6.28
C VAL A 53 11.04 10.04 -4.76
N TRP A 54 12.15 9.59 -4.21
CA TRP A 54 12.40 9.66 -2.78
C TRP A 54 13.14 10.95 -2.45
N VAL A 55 12.44 11.86 -1.77
CA VAL A 55 12.96 13.13 -1.25
C VAL A 55 13.55 12.88 0.13
N ARG A 56 14.88 12.92 0.23
CA ARG A 56 15.65 12.61 1.46
C ARG A 56 15.76 13.85 2.35
N GLU A 57 14.62 14.32 2.80
CA GLU A 57 14.50 15.54 3.61
C GLU A 57 13.58 15.30 4.80
N ASN A 58 13.78 16.13 5.84
CA ASN A 58 12.87 16.12 6.98
C ASN A 58 11.46 16.50 6.53
N PRO A 59 10.46 15.64 6.74
CA PRO A 59 9.10 15.89 6.29
C PRO A 59 8.42 17.10 6.95
N ASN A 60 9.05 17.70 7.97
CA ASN A 60 8.59 18.93 8.61
C ASN A 60 9.40 20.17 8.19
N ASP A 61 10.45 20.01 7.39
CA ASP A 61 11.27 21.11 6.87
C ASP A 61 10.90 21.44 5.43
N PHE A 62 9.79 22.16 5.25
CA PHE A 62 9.30 22.60 3.95
C PHE A 62 10.14 23.73 3.32
N LEU A 63 11.15 24.23 4.01
CA LEU A 63 12.03 25.27 3.52
C LEU A 63 13.36 24.70 2.97
N SER A 64 13.56 23.40 3.02
CA SER A 64 14.72 22.76 2.43
C SER A 64 14.76 22.94 0.91
N MET A 65 15.95 22.93 0.33
CA MET A 65 16.13 23.13 -1.13
C MET A 65 15.39 22.06 -1.96
N MET A 66 15.46 20.79 -1.55
CA MET A 66 14.77 19.71 -2.29
C MET A 66 13.26 19.81 -2.16
N PHE A 67 12.75 20.31 -1.03
CA PHE A 67 11.31 20.54 -0.89
C PHE A 67 10.85 21.75 -1.70
N SER A 68 11.70 22.75 -1.91
CA SER A 68 11.43 23.88 -2.81
C SER A 68 11.16 23.43 -4.24
N ASP A 69 11.88 22.44 -4.75
CA ASP A 69 11.63 21.88 -6.08
C ASP A 69 10.28 21.16 -6.15
N VAL A 70 9.92 20.44 -5.09
CA VAL A 70 8.59 19.80 -4.98
C VAL A 70 7.48 20.83 -4.97
N LEU A 71 7.62 21.92 -4.19
CA LEU A 71 6.64 23.02 -4.17
C LEU A 71 6.51 23.70 -5.54
N THR A 72 7.62 23.92 -6.21
CA THR A 72 7.63 24.51 -7.58
C THR A 72 6.90 23.60 -8.58
N ASP A 73 7.12 22.28 -8.51
CA ASP A 73 6.41 21.32 -9.36
C ASP A 73 4.90 21.29 -9.05
N ILE A 74 4.53 21.35 -7.77
CA ILE A 74 3.12 21.47 -7.33
C ILE A 74 2.45 22.71 -7.90
N GLU A 75 3.11 23.88 -7.80
CA GLU A 75 2.57 25.11 -8.35
C GLU A 75 2.38 25.07 -9.86
N ASN A 76 3.34 24.52 -10.58
CA ASN A 76 3.29 24.40 -12.03
C ASN A 76 2.15 23.48 -12.46
N GLU A 77 1.96 22.36 -11.79
CA GLU A 77 0.87 21.42 -12.07
C GLU A 77 -0.51 22.03 -11.75
N ALA A 78 -0.63 22.72 -10.63
CA ALA A 78 -1.88 23.40 -10.29
C ALA A 78 -2.23 24.50 -11.29
N ARG A 79 -1.24 25.29 -11.76
CA ARG A 79 -1.44 26.28 -12.82
C ARG A 79 -1.84 25.65 -14.17
N ALA A 80 -1.43 24.40 -14.40
CA ALA A 80 -1.86 23.63 -15.57
C ALA A 80 -3.29 23.05 -15.42
N GLY A 81 -3.94 23.26 -14.28
CA GLY A 81 -5.29 22.76 -13.97
C GLY A 81 -5.31 21.34 -13.43
N HIS A 82 -4.16 20.82 -12.98
CA HIS A 82 -4.07 19.51 -12.36
C HIS A 82 -4.18 19.58 -10.83
N GLN A 83 -4.55 18.47 -10.23
CA GLN A 83 -4.79 18.37 -8.80
C GLN A 83 -3.67 17.57 -8.09
N ILE A 84 -3.43 17.94 -6.84
CA ILE A 84 -2.32 17.41 -6.05
C ILE A 84 -2.82 16.82 -4.73
N PHE A 85 -2.38 15.61 -4.38
CA PHE A 85 -2.55 15.03 -3.07
C PHE A 85 -1.33 15.29 -2.19
N VAL A 86 -1.54 15.68 -0.94
CA VAL A 86 -0.53 15.67 0.11
C VAL A 86 -1.01 14.76 1.22
N VAL A 87 -0.30 13.64 1.42
CA VAL A 87 -0.71 12.61 2.37
C VAL A 87 0.17 12.67 3.61
N THR A 88 -0.48 12.79 4.77
CA THR A 88 0.18 12.68 6.09
C THR A 88 -0.09 11.30 6.66
N PRO A 89 0.92 10.56 7.16
CA PRO A 89 0.68 9.29 7.82
C PRO A 89 -0.06 9.52 9.14
N LEU A 90 -0.86 8.54 9.52
CA LEU A 90 -1.34 8.43 10.90
C LEU A 90 -0.15 8.18 11.81
N VAL A 91 -0.01 8.98 12.84
CA VAL A 91 0.82 8.64 13.99
C VAL A 91 -0.01 7.70 14.85
N GLU A 92 0.50 6.49 15.08
CA GLU A 92 -0.17 5.45 15.88
C GLU A 92 -0.77 6.02 17.16
N ASP A 93 -1.96 5.52 17.51
CA ASP A 93 -2.68 5.61 18.79
C ASP A 93 -3.55 6.84 19.11
N SER A 94 -3.71 7.84 18.31
CA SER A 94 -4.83 8.75 18.57
C SER A 94 -5.37 9.46 17.34
N VAL A 95 -6.67 9.27 17.13
CA VAL A 95 -7.49 10.07 16.21
C VAL A 95 -7.33 11.59 16.46
N LYS A 96 -6.84 12.01 17.65
CA LYS A 96 -6.53 13.41 17.98
C LYS A 96 -5.27 13.91 17.29
N VAL A 97 -4.25 13.06 17.16
CA VAL A 97 -2.98 13.39 16.52
C VAL A 97 -3.15 13.47 15.00
N ASP A 98 -3.99 12.60 14.41
CA ASP A 98 -4.32 12.62 12.99
C ASP A 98 -4.88 13.99 12.54
N ALA A 99 -5.93 14.46 13.23
CA ALA A 99 -6.51 15.77 12.92
C ALA A 99 -5.52 16.92 13.12
N ALA A 100 -4.63 16.83 14.11
CA ALA A 100 -3.62 17.85 14.37
C ALA A 100 -2.53 17.84 13.28
N SER A 101 -2.10 16.67 12.82
CA SER A 101 -1.13 16.51 11.74
C SER A 101 -1.66 17.08 10.42
N VAL A 102 -2.88 16.71 10.02
CA VAL A 102 -3.51 17.26 8.80
C VAL A 102 -3.68 18.78 8.91
N LYS A 103 -4.12 19.29 10.07
CA LYS A 103 -4.30 20.72 10.27
C LYS A 103 -2.98 21.48 10.17
N GLY A 104 -1.93 20.99 10.83
CA GLY A 104 -0.60 21.60 10.77
C GLY A 104 -0.05 21.67 9.35
N THR A 105 -0.12 20.57 8.61
CA THR A 105 0.28 20.50 7.20
C THR A 105 -0.59 21.41 6.33
N LEU A 106 -1.89 21.45 6.56
CA LEU A 106 -2.82 22.33 5.83
C LEU A 106 -2.45 23.81 5.99
N ASP A 107 -2.19 24.25 7.23
CA ASP A 107 -1.82 25.63 7.51
C ASP A 107 -0.46 25.99 6.89
N GLN A 108 0.51 25.07 6.90
CA GLN A 108 1.79 25.22 6.23
C GLN A 108 1.64 25.31 4.70
N MET A 109 0.89 24.39 4.08
CA MET A 109 0.65 24.41 2.63
C MET A 109 -0.04 25.71 2.19
N ARG A 110 -1.01 26.23 2.94
CA ARG A 110 -1.64 27.52 2.66
C ARG A 110 -0.69 28.69 2.72
N THR A 111 0.29 28.62 3.63
CA THR A 111 1.32 29.65 3.74
C THR A 111 2.33 29.60 2.58
N LEU A 112 2.72 28.40 2.19
CA LEU A 112 3.71 28.18 1.13
C LEU A 112 3.13 28.33 -0.28
N LEU A 113 1.84 28.05 -0.44
CA LEU A 113 1.11 28.08 -1.72
C LEU A 113 -0.06 29.08 -1.67
N PRO A 114 0.20 30.38 -1.44
CA PRO A 114 -0.86 31.36 -1.19
C PRO A 114 -1.80 31.59 -2.37
N ASN A 115 -1.38 31.22 -3.58
CA ASN A 115 -2.15 31.38 -4.82
C ASN A 115 -2.99 30.13 -5.18
N LEU A 116 -2.92 29.07 -4.36
CA LEU A 116 -3.62 27.81 -4.59
C LEU A 116 -4.72 27.60 -3.54
N THR A 117 -5.80 26.96 -3.95
CA THR A 117 -6.85 26.54 -3.04
C THR A 117 -6.46 25.24 -2.36
N VAL A 118 -6.18 25.32 -1.05
CA VAL A 118 -5.74 24.14 -0.27
C VAL A 118 -6.86 23.69 0.66
N GLY A 119 -7.36 22.47 0.45
CA GLY A 119 -8.35 21.79 1.27
C GLY A 119 -7.73 20.71 2.15
N GLY A 120 -8.44 20.35 3.23
CA GLY A 120 -7.97 19.28 4.13
C GLY A 120 -9.07 18.30 4.47
N VAL A 121 -8.71 17.01 4.59
CA VAL A 121 -9.65 15.95 4.98
C VAL A 121 -8.95 14.96 5.93
N HIS A 122 -9.64 14.59 7.01
CA HIS A 122 -9.15 13.64 8.02
C HIS A 122 -10.30 12.86 8.65
N GLY A 123 -9.99 11.75 9.32
CA GLY A 123 -10.96 10.81 9.86
C GLY A 123 -11.95 11.39 10.87
N LYS A 124 -11.61 12.50 11.55
CA LYS A 124 -12.49 13.18 12.54
C LYS A 124 -13.55 14.10 11.94
N MET A 125 -13.44 14.46 10.68
CA MET A 125 -14.45 15.28 10.04
C MET A 125 -15.78 14.52 9.98
N LYS A 126 -16.88 15.25 10.09
CA LYS A 126 -18.21 14.67 9.81
C LYS A 126 -18.23 14.13 8.38
N LYS A 127 -18.89 13.01 8.19
CA LYS A 127 -18.96 12.33 6.89
C LYS A 127 -19.42 13.26 5.75
N ALA A 128 -20.40 14.13 6.05
CA ALA A 128 -20.90 15.12 5.10
C ALA A 128 -19.84 16.14 4.68
N ASP A 129 -19.01 16.63 5.63
CA ASP A 129 -17.95 17.58 5.34
C ASP A 129 -16.79 16.92 4.56
N GLN A 130 -16.48 15.65 4.87
CA GLN A 130 -15.52 14.86 4.09
C GLN A 130 -15.98 14.75 2.63
N VAL A 131 -17.23 14.33 2.40
CA VAL A 131 -17.80 14.17 1.05
C VAL A 131 -17.77 15.52 0.32
N LYS A 132 -18.22 16.59 0.95
CA LYS A 132 -18.20 17.93 0.38
C LYS A 132 -16.78 18.38 -0.06
N THR A 133 -15.78 18.17 0.80
CA THR A 133 -14.39 18.53 0.47
C THR A 133 -13.85 17.69 -0.67
N LEU A 134 -14.15 16.39 -0.69
CA LEU A 134 -13.73 15.49 -1.75
C LEU A 134 -14.42 15.78 -3.08
N ASP A 135 -15.68 16.16 -3.06
CA ASP A 135 -16.41 16.55 -4.27
C ASP A 135 -15.89 17.88 -4.84
N ALA A 136 -15.57 18.84 -3.96
CA ALA A 136 -14.92 20.10 -4.36
C ALA A 136 -13.52 19.84 -4.97
N PHE A 137 -12.74 18.94 -4.39
CA PHE A 137 -11.46 18.53 -4.95
C PHE A 137 -11.63 17.84 -6.31
N ARG A 138 -12.59 16.92 -6.43
CA ARG A 138 -12.89 16.26 -7.72
C ARG A 138 -13.36 17.23 -8.79
N ALA A 139 -14.11 18.27 -8.40
CA ALA A 139 -14.59 19.31 -9.32
C ALA A 139 -13.48 20.29 -9.78
N GLY A 140 -12.31 20.28 -9.11
CA GLY A 140 -11.22 21.22 -9.39
C GLY A 140 -11.32 22.55 -8.62
N ASP A 141 -12.27 22.66 -7.66
CA ASP A 141 -12.39 23.86 -6.81
C ASP A 141 -11.28 23.90 -5.73
N ILE A 142 -10.61 22.78 -5.51
CA ILE A 142 -9.45 22.62 -4.63
C ILE A 142 -8.29 22.10 -5.47
N ASP A 143 -7.16 22.82 -5.46
CA ASP A 143 -5.95 22.45 -6.19
C ASP A 143 -5.12 21.40 -5.44
N VAL A 144 -4.98 21.57 -4.11
CA VAL A 144 -4.17 20.72 -3.23
C VAL A 144 -5.03 20.17 -2.11
N LEU A 145 -5.10 18.85 -2.01
CA LEU A 145 -5.82 18.16 -0.94
C LEU A 145 -4.85 17.55 0.06
N VAL A 146 -4.82 18.07 1.28
CA VAL A 146 -4.11 17.48 2.41
C VAL A 146 -5.00 16.42 3.07
N ALA A 147 -4.55 15.18 3.11
CA ALA A 147 -5.33 14.07 3.63
C ALA A 147 -4.52 13.17 4.57
N SER A 148 -5.17 12.61 5.58
CA SER A 148 -4.56 11.48 6.32
C SER A 148 -4.77 10.16 5.59
N THR A 149 -3.91 9.18 5.90
CA THR A 149 -4.02 7.82 5.35
C THR A 149 -5.32 7.10 5.72
N VAL A 150 -6.00 7.52 6.81
CA VAL A 150 -7.31 6.96 7.24
C VAL A 150 -8.42 7.30 6.28
N VAL A 151 -8.30 8.40 5.58
CA VAL A 151 -9.19 8.66 4.47
C VAL A 151 -8.73 7.72 3.34
N GLU A 152 -9.06 6.45 3.48
CA GLU A 152 -9.07 5.50 2.37
C GLU A 152 -10.07 6.03 1.34
N VAL A 153 -9.60 7.05 0.66
CA VAL A 153 -10.38 7.79 -0.29
C VAL A 153 -10.46 6.90 -1.52
N GLY A 154 -11.49 6.08 -1.56
CA GLY A 154 -11.93 5.44 -2.80
C GLY A 154 -12.37 6.48 -3.84
N VAL A 155 -11.82 7.70 -3.76
CA VAL A 155 -12.12 8.80 -4.66
C VAL A 155 -11.22 8.67 -5.87
N ASP A 156 -11.85 8.49 -6.99
CA ASP A 156 -11.21 8.60 -8.28
C ASP A 156 -11.16 10.09 -8.68
N VAL A 157 -9.95 10.62 -8.86
CA VAL A 157 -9.69 11.99 -9.29
C VAL A 157 -8.80 11.94 -10.52
N PRO A 158 -9.38 11.85 -11.72
CA PRO A 158 -8.61 11.73 -12.96
C PRO A 158 -7.65 12.90 -13.20
N GLY A 159 -7.97 14.10 -12.70
CA GLY A 159 -7.11 15.28 -12.81
C GLY A 159 -5.89 15.29 -11.91
N ALA A 160 -5.75 14.34 -10.97
CA ALA A 160 -4.62 14.30 -10.07
C ALA A 160 -3.37 13.74 -10.73
N THR A 161 -2.30 14.55 -10.76
CA THR A 161 -1.01 14.21 -11.38
C THR A 161 0.14 14.11 -10.37
N ARG A 162 -0.03 14.69 -9.19
CA ARG A 162 1.01 14.65 -8.13
C ARG A 162 0.46 14.11 -6.83
N VAL A 163 1.28 13.30 -6.17
CA VAL A 163 1.07 12.90 -4.79
C VAL A 163 2.35 13.05 -4.00
N VAL A 164 2.27 13.76 -2.87
CA VAL A 164 3.36 13.93 -1.90
C VAL A 164 3.01 13.15 -0.65
N VAL A 165 3.86 12.23 -0.25
CA VAL A 165 3.68 11.41 0.95
C VAL A 165 4.70 11.85 1.99
N LEU A 166 4.25 12.54 3.02
CA LEU A 166 5.10 13.01 4.13
C LEU A 166 5.37 11.85 5.09
N SER A 167 6.58 11.80 5.68
CA SER A 167 7.02 10.72 6.57
C SER A 167 6.72 9.33 5.98
N ALA A 168 7.11 9.11 4.73
CA ALA A 168 6.80 7.92 3.96
C ALA A 168 7.38 6.64 4.60
N ASP A 169 8.46 6.76 5.38
CA ASP A 169 9.08 5.68 6.16
C ASP A 169 8.13 5.00 7.16
N ARG A 170 7.10 5.72 7.60
CA ARG A 170 6.09 5.19 8.54
C ARG A 170 5.03 4.32 7.89
N LEU A 171 4.99 4.27 6.57
CA LEU A 171 4.01 3.50 5.81
C LEU A 171 4.62 2.20 5.28
N GLY A 172 3.80 1.16 5.25
CA GLY A 172 4.18 -0.11 4.60
C GLY A 172 4.21 0.02 3.08
N ALA A 173 4.96 -0.85 2.41
CA ALA A 173 5.11 -0.85 0.95
C ALA A 173 3.76 -0.93 0.22
N SER A 174 2.84 -1.75 0.71
CA SER A 174 1.48 -1.88 0.15
C SER A 174 0.70 -0.57 0.21
N SER A 175 0.75 0.13 1.35
CA SER A 175 0.07 1.43 1.52
C SER A 175 0.67 2.49 0.60
N LEU A 176 2.00 2.56 0.53
CA LEU A 176 2.70 3.49 -0.37
C LEU A 176 2.36 3.20 -1.85
N HIS A 177 2.33 1.94 -2.24
CA HIS A 177 1.94 1.54 -3.60
C HIS A 177 0.49 1.94 -3.91
N GLN A 178 -0.45 1.75 -2.99
CA GLN A 178 -1.84 2.17 -3.14
C GLN A 178 -1.99 3.69 -3.24
N ILE A 179 -1.23 4.45 -2.43
CA ILE A 179 -1.20 5.91 -2.50
C ILE A 179 -0.62 6.37 -3.83
N ARG A 180 0.51 5.79 -4.29
CA ARG A 180 1.07 6.05 -5.61
C ARG A 180 0.04 5.84 -6.73
N GLY A 181 -0.75 4.79 -6.63
CA GLY A 181 -1.82 4.47 -7.59
C GLY A 181 -3.01 5.43 -7.59
N ARG A 182 -3.02 6.46 -6.73
CA ARG A 182 -4.05 7.52 -6.75
C ARG A 182 -3.84 8.53 -7.86
N VAL A 183 -2.64 8.64 -8.39
CA VAL A 183 -2.28 9.44 -9.56
C VAL A 183 -1.96 8.55 -10.76
N GLY A 184 -1.75 9.12 -11.93
CA GLY A 184 -1.47 8.36 -13.16
C GLY A 184 -2.70 7.64 -13.72
N ARG A 185 -3.88 8.18 -13.50
CA ARG A 185 -5.15 7.62 -14.01
C ARG A 185 -5.61 8.23 -15.33
N ASN A 186 -4.80 9.11 -15.86
CA ASN A 186 -4.96 9.78 -17.13
C ASN A 186 -3.70 9.64 -18.00
N SER A 187 -3.65 10.31 -19.13
CA SER A 187 -2.49 10.34 -20.03
C SER A 187 -1.42 11.38 -19.66
N PHE A 188 -1.60 12.13 -18.57
CA PHE A 188 -0.62 13.11 -18.14
C PHE A 188 0.52 12.48 -17.34
N PRO A 189 1.77 12.97 -17.52
CA PRO A 189 2.90 12.53 -16.70
C PRO A 189 2.61 12.74 -15.20
N SER A 190 2.68 11.68 -14.43
CA SER A 190 2.34 11.73 -13.01
C SER A 190 3.53 11.37 -12.14
N ARG A 191 3.59 11.96 -10.94
CA ARG A 191 4.72 11.75 -10.02
C ARG A 191 4.27 11.55 -8.59
N CYS A 192 4.98 10.65 -7.90
CA CYS A 192 4.85 10.38 -6.47
C CYS A 192 6.13 10.78 -5.75
N TYR A 193 6.03 11.75 -4.86
CA TYR A 193 7.11 12.15 -3.96
C TYR A 193 6.96 11.45 -2.62
N MET A 194 7.96 10.70 -2.21
CA MET A 194 8.04 10.09 -0.89
C MET A 194 9.07 10.87 -0.06
N VAL A 195 8.60 11.61 0.95
CA VAL A 195 9.44 12.47 1.79
C VAL A 195 9.79 11.74 3.08
N SER A 196 11.08 11.55 3.34
CA SER A 196 11.60 10.95 4.57
C SER A 196 13.10 11.15 4.71
N ASP A 197 13.56 11.49 5.92
CA ASP A 197 14.95 11.54 6.35
C ASP A 197 15.36 10.33 7.20
N SER A 198 14.55 9.28 7.21
CA SER A 198 14.76 8.09 8.02
C SER A 198 16.16 7.47 7.80
N GLN A 199 16.81 7.11 8.92
CA GLN A 199 18.09 6.39 8.92
C GLN A 199 17.91 4.88 9.10
N ASP A 200 16.68 4.41 9.32
CA ASP A 200 16.38 2.99 9.42
C ASP A 200 16.61 2.29 8.08
N GLU A 201 17.47 1.27 8.07
CA GLU A 201 17.88 0.56 6.85
C GLU A 201 16.70 -0.13 6.16
N ASN A 202 15.75 -0.72 6.93
CA ASN A 202 14.59 -1.39 6.37
C ASN A 202 13.62 -0.40 5.74
N ALA A 203 13.41 0.76 6.38
CA ALA A 203 12.60 1.84 5.82
C ALA A 203 13.23 2.37 4.51
N ARG A 204 14.55 2.58 4.49
CA ARG A 204 15.28 3.04 3.31
C ARG A 204 15.20 2.04 2.16
N ALA A 205 15.44 0.76 2.45
CA ALA A 205 15.34 -0.30 1.44
C ALA A 205 13.92 -0.40 0.88
N ARG A 206 12.88 -0.27 1.71
CA ARG A 206 11.48 -0.24 1.29
C ARG A 206 11.17 0.96 0.39
N LEU A 207 11.61 2.17 0.76
CA LEU A 207 11.40 3.37 -0.06
C LEU A 207 12.15 3.26 -1.40
N GLN A 208 13.39 2.77 -1.39
CA GLN A 208 14.16 2.55 -2.59
C GLN A 208 13.48 1.52 -3.51
N SER A 209 12.95 0.43 -2.96
CA SER A 209 12.19 -0.56 -3.73
C SER A 209 11.00 0.04 -4.48
N LEU A 210 10.31 1.03 -3.89
CA LEU A 210 9.20 1.71 -4.58
C LEU A 210 9.68 2.67 -5.68
N VAL A 211 10.90 3.19 -5.58
CA VAL A 211 11.53 3.97 -6.65
C VAL A 211 11.90 3.05 -7.82
N ASP A 212 12.50 1.89 -7.52
CA ASP A 212 13.04 0.97 -8.52
C ASP A 212 11.93 0.16 -9.24
N HIS A 213 10.78 -0.03 -8.59
CA HIS A 213 9.71 -0.89 -9.09
C HIS A 213 8.38 -0.15 -9.26
N SER A 214 7.84 -0.21 -10.47
CA SER A 214 6.50 0.31 -10.78
C SER A 214 5.39 -0.71 -10.51
N SER A 215 5.68 -2.00 -10.68
CA SER A 215 4.75 -3.11 -10.50
C SER A 215 4.44 -3.39 -9.02
N GLY A 216 3.17 -3.61 -8.71
CA GLY A 216 2.75 -4.04 -7.36
C GLY A 216 3.29 -5.41 -6.97
N PHE A 217 3.56 -6.29 -7.95
CA PHE A 217 4.17 -7.60 -7.73
C PHE A 217 5.62 -7.50 -7.26
N ASP A 218 6.41 -6.64 -7.92
CA ASP A 218 7.82 -6.48 -7.58
C ASP A 218 7.98 -5.77 -6.24
N VAL A 219 7.12 -4.77 -5.96
CA VAL A 219 7.06 -4.12 -4.65
C VAL A 219 6.70 -5.11 -3.55
N ALA A 220 5.71 -5.98 -3.79
CA ALA A 220 5.30 -6.98 -2.80
C ALA A 220 6.38 -8.04 -2.57
N ARG A 221 7.10 -8.45 -3.62
CA ARG A 221 8.24 -9.37 -3.52
C ARG A 221 9.37 -8.77 -2.70
N ALA A 222 9.77 -7.53 -3.03
CA ALA A 222 10.83 -6.84 -2.30
C ALA A 222 10.47 -6.60 -0.82
N ASP A 223 9.21 -6.24 -0.52
CA ASP A 223 8.75 -6.07 0.86
C ASP A 223 8.79 -7.40 1.64
N LEU A 224 8.49 -8.51 0.98
CA LEU A 224 8.59 -9.84 1.57
C LEU A 224 10.04 -10.23 1.89
N GLU A 225 10.96 -9.98 0.97
CA GLU A 225 12.39 -10.23 1.16
C GLU A 225 12.94 -9.41 2.34
N LEU A 226 12.54 -8.14 2.45
CA LEU A 226 12.95 -7.26 3.55
C LEU A 226 12.40 -7.69 4.93
N ARG A 227 11.17 -8.17 4.98
CA ARG A 227 10.55 -8.64 6.24
C ARG A 227 11.10 -9.98 6.72
N GLY A 228 11.72 -10.74 5.82
CA GLY A 228 12.10 -12.13 6.08
C GLY A 228 10.88 -13.06 6.16
N SER A 229 11.09 -14.32 5.88
CA SER A 229 10.04 -15.35 5.81
C SER A 229 9.29 -15.62 7.12
N GLY A 230 9.83 -15.19 8.27
CA GLY A 230 9.26 -15.49 9.60
C GLY A 230 8.03 -14.67 10.01
N HIS A 231 7.79 -13.50 9.38
CA HIS A 231 6.68 -12.61 9.78
C HIS A 231 5.40 -12.76 8.95
N VAL A 232 5.40 -13.60 7.94
CA VAL A 232 4.33 -13.65 6.94
C VAL A 232 3.10 -14.44 7.40
N PHE A 233 3.27 -15.40 8.29
CA PHE A 233 2.15 -16.28 8.70
C PHE A 233 1.34 -15.78 9.90
N GLY A 234 1.58 -14.56 10.40
CA GLY A 234 0.77 -13.99 11.50
C GLY A 234 0.82 -14.78 12.81
N MET A 235 1.62 -15.81 12.88
CA MET A 235 1.88 -16.56 14.11
C MET A 235 2.99 -15.83 14.89
N THR A 236 2.58 -14.83 15.66
CA THR A 236 3.40 -14.27 16.73
C THR A 236 3.56 -15.31 17.83
N GLN A 237 4.39 -16.31 17.60
CA GLN A 237 5.04 -17.01 18.67
C GLN A 237 6.52 -16.64 18.63
N HIS A 238 7.01 -16.19 19.76
CA HIS A 238 8.42 -15.96 20.05
C HIS A 238 9.18 -17.29 19.88
N GLY A 239 9.67 -17.56 18.68
CA GLY A 239 10.38 -18.78 18.35
C GLY A 239 10.95 -18.69 16.94
N ARG A 240 12.09 -19.34 16.72
CA ARG A 240 12.76 -19.51 15.43
C ARG A 240 11.76 -19.98 14.38
N PRO A 241 11.97 -19.64 13.07
CA PRO A 241 11.14 -20.19 12.00
C PRO A 241 11.12 -21.72 12.12
N ASP A 242 9.92 -22.29 12.13
CA ASP A 242 9.70 -23.73 12.32
C ASP A 242 10.28 -24.61 11.19
N PHE A 243 10.83 -23.98 10.15
CA PHE A 243 11.49 -24.66 9.05
C PHE A 243 13.00 -24.56 9.16
N MET A 244 13.63 -25.65 9.55
CA MET A 244 15.08 -25.72 9.75
C MET A 244 15.87 -25.64 8.44
N PHE A 245 15.25 -25.97 7.30
CA PHE A 245 15.91 -26.08 5.99
C PHE A 245 15.08 -25.57 4.79
N ALA A 246 13.82 -25.20 4.99
CA ALA A 246 12.94 -24.77 3.90
C ALA A 246 12.89 -23.25 3.77
N THR A 247 12.94 -22.74 2.56
CA THR A 247 12.67 -21.35 2.24
C THR A 247 11.28 -21.21 1.65
N LEU A 248 10.51 -20.23 2.13
CA LEU A 248 9.11 -20.03 1.73
C LEU A 248 8.91 -19.88 0.22
N ASP A 249 9.85 -19.29 -0.49
CA ASP A 249 9.68 -18.96 -1.91
C ASP A 249 9.96 -20.16 -2.84
N SER A 250 11.01 -20.94 -2.58
CA SER A 250 11.38 -22.08 -3.44
C SER A 250 10.70 -23.39 -3.05
N ASP A 251 10.43 -23.58 -1.77
CA ASP A 251 10.02 -24.90 -1.25
C ASP A 251 8.50 -25.05 -1.13
N ILE A 252 7.72 -23.95 -1.04
CA ILE A 252 6.25 -24.02 -1.07
C ILE A 252 5.75 -24.57 -2.40
N SER A 253 6.29 -24.11 -3.53
CA SER A 253 5.88 -24.60 -4.85
C SER A 253 6.20 -26.10 -5.00
N ARG A 254 7.34 -26.55 -4.45
CA ARG A 254 7.72 -27.97 -4.44
C ARG A 254 6.82 -28.77 -3.51
N ALA A 255 6.52 -28.24 -2.32
CA ALA A 255 5.61 -28.89 -1.37
C ALA A 255 4.20 -29.05 -1.96
N HIS A 256 3.69 -28.03 -2.67
CA HIS A 256 2.39 -28.14 -3.34
C HIS A 256 2.36 -29.24 -4.41
N VAL A 257 3.40 -29.31 -5.26
CA VAL A 257 3.50 -30.37 -6.29
C VAL A 257 3.60 -31.75 -5.63
N LEU A 258 4.32 -31.87 -4.53
CA LEU A 258 4.43 -33.13 -3.79
C LEU A 258 3.10 -33.51 -3.13
N ALA A 259 2.43 -32.55 -2.49
CA ALA A 259 1.11 -32.78 -1.88
C ALA A 259 0.08 -33.24 -2.93
N GLN A 260 0.05 -32.60 -4.10
CA GLN A 260 -0.82 -33.01 -5.21
C GLN A 260 -0.54 -34.45 -5.65
N ARG A 261 0.73 -34.82 -5.80
CA ARG A 261 1.12 -36.21 -6.16
C ARG A 261 0.70 -37.23 -5.10
N ILE A 262 0.77 -36.86 -3.81
CA ILE A 262 0.31 -37.72 -2.72
C ILE A 262 -1.22 -37.88 -2.77
N VAL A 263 -1.95 -36.79 -2.99
CA VAL A 263 -3.41 -36.79 -3.10
C VAL A 263 -3.90 -37.65 -4.26
N ASP A 264 -3.13 -37.69 -5.36
CA ASP A 264 -3.44 -38.48 -6.57
C ASP A 264 -2.88 -39.92 -6.49
N SER A 265 -2.24 -40.30 -5.38
CA SER A 265 -1.62 -41.62 -5.19
C SER A 265 -2.47 -42.55 -4.29
N GLU A 266 -2.09 -43.84 -4.25
CA GLU A 266 -2.64 -44.82 -3.33
C GLU A 266 -2.38 -44.53 -1.84
N TYR A 267 -1.40 -43.63 -1.53
CA TYR A 267 -1.02 -43.23 -0.17
C TYR A 267 -1.83 -42.05 0.38
N ARG A 268 -2.85 -41.60 -0.34
CA ARG A 268 -3.67 -40.42 0.04
C ARG A 268 -4.24 -40.51 1.44
N ASP A 269 -4.92 -41.61 1.75
CA ASP A 269 -5.64 -41.73 3.03
C ASP A 269 -4.68 -41.85 4.21
N GLU A 270 -3.52 -42.49 4.01
CA GLU A 270 -2.47 -42.59 5.02
C GLU A 270 -1.84 -41.20 5.29
N ALA A 271 -1.56 -40.45 4.24
CA ALA A 271 -1.00 -39.09 4.36
C ALA A 271 -2.00 -38.11 5.04
N ILE A 272 -3.29 -38.22 4.75
CA ILE A 272 -4.33 -37.43 5.45
C ILE A 272 -4.37 -37.78 6.94
N LEU A 273 -4.32 -39.05 7.30
CA LEU A 273 -4.28 -39.49 8.69
C LEU A 273 -3.05 -38.98 9.43
N ASP A 274 -1.89 -39.02 8.80
CA ASP A 274 -0.65 -38.52 9.38
C ASP A 274 -0.68 -37.01 9.54
N ALA A 275 -1.18 -36.25 8.54
CA ALA A 275 -1.39 -34.82 8.65
C ALA A 275 -2.33 -34.46 9.80
N GLN A 276 -3.47 -35.17 9.94
CA GLN A 276 -4.40 -34.98 11.07
C GLN A 276 -3.76 -35.27 12.42
N ARG A 277 -2.93 -36.30 12.53
CA ARG A 277 -2.18 -36.60 13.74
C ARG A 277 -1.15 -35.55 14.11
N TYR A 278 -0.53 -34.93 13.10
CA TYR A 278 0.51 -33.93 13.30
C TYR A 278 -0.08 -32.55 13.64
N PHE A 279 -1.12 -32.13 12.92
CA PHE A 279 -1.75 -30.80 13.07
C PHE A 279 -2.98 -30.81 14.02
N GLY A 280 -3.59 -31.95 14.28
CA GLY A 280 -4.77 -32.08 15.16
C GLY A 280 -4.46 -32.19 16.64
N ARG A 281 -3.21 -32.06 17.06
CA ARG A 281 -2.79 -32.13 18.49
C ARG A 281 -2.91 -30.83 19.26
N ASP A 282 -3.23 -29.72 18.58
CA ASP A 282 -3.31 -28.37 19.17
C ASP A 282 -4.72 -27.74 19.06
N SER A 283 -5.78 -28.54 18.98
CA SER A 283 -7.16 -28.07 19.00
C SER A 283 -7.90 -28.54 20.26
#